data_43e7cb29d07018ff2782b4983dd19343
#
_entry.id   43e7cb29d07018ff2782b4983dd19343
#
_cell.length_a   1.000
_cell.length_b   1.000
_cell.length_c   1.000
_cell.angle_alpha   90.00
_cell.angle_beta   90.00
_cell.angle_gamma   90.00
#
_symmetry.space_group_name_H-M   'P 1'
#
loop_
_entity.id
_entity.type
_entity.pdbx_description
1 polymer ?
#
loop_
_entity_poly.entity_id
_entity_poly.type
_entity_poly.pdbx_seq_one_letter_code
_entity_poly.pdbx_strand_id
1 'polypeptide(L)'
;MHPAILTALLLLSAAPAAHACWDEAAQRYGINPAMLVAIERTESGLNPNAINRNRNGNGSVDLGLMHINSRWFPLLRQYGIGEQQLRDPCTSIHVGAWILSQNMQRLGKSWDAVGAYNSSQPAQRAAYARRVYRNLPR
;
A
#
# COMPACT_ATOMS: atom_id res chain seq x y z
N MET A 1 42.33 41.23 4.93
CA MET A 1 41.23 40.62 5.69
C MET A 1 40.23 40.09 4.70
N HIS A 2 40.18 38.77 4.52
CA HIS A 2 39.14 38.11 3.72
C HIS A 2 38.09 37.55 4.68
N PRO A 3 36.80 37.89 4.54
CA PRO A 3 35.79 37.18 5.33
C PRO A 3 35.59 35.80 4.73
N ALA A 4 35.83 34.78 5.53
CA ALA A 4 35.46 33.41 5.21
C ALA A 4 33.94 33.29 5.21
N ILE A 5 33.38 33.12 4.02
CA ILE A 5 31.96 32.79 3.88
C ILE A 5 31.80 31.31 4.26
N LEU A 6 31.28 31.08 5.45
CA LEU A 6 30.86 29.76 5.90
C LEU A 6 29.60 29.38 5.13
N THR A 7 29.75 28.63 4.05
CA THR A 7 28.60 28.04 3.36
C THR A 7 28.07 26.89 4.24
N ALA A 8 27.02 27.15 5.00
CA ALA A 8 26.30 26.12 5.70
C ALA A 8 25.61 25.22 4.67
N LEU A 9 26.16 24.03 4.48
CA LEU A 9 25.52 22.98 3.68
C LEU A 9 24.32 22.47 4.48
N LEU A 10 23.12 22.95 4.14
CA LEU A 10 21.88 22.35 4.60
C LEU A 10 21.80 20.93 4.00
N LEU A 11 22.19 19.95 4.80
CA LEU A 11 21.85 18.56 4.53
C LEU A 11 20.33 18.44 4.71
N LEU A 12 19.57 18.61 3.62
CA LEU A 12 18.20 18.11 3.57
C LEU A 12 18.28 16.60 3.74
N SER A 13 18.01 16.13 4.96
CA SER A 13 17.72 14.72 5.18
C SER A 13 16.40 14.43 4.45
N ALA A 14 16.49 13.86 3.26
CA ALA A 14 15.33 13.28 2.60
C ALA A 14 14.83 12.15 3.51
N ALA A 15 13.76 12.41 4.27
CA ALA A 15 12.99 11.34 4.89
C ALA A 15 12.62 10.36 3.76
N PRO A 16 12.72 9.01 3.98
CA PRO A 16 12.38 8.06 2.94
C PRO A 16 10.98 8.37 2.43
N ALA A 17 10.82 8.56 1.12
CA ALA A 17 9.57 8.98 0.45
C ALA A 17 8.37 8.11 0.83
N ALA A 18 8.60 6.84 1.24
CA ALA A 18 7.59 5.90 1.71
C ALA A 18 6.84 6.39 2.97
N HIS A 19 7.52 6.95 3.98
CA HIS A 19 6.87 7.44 5.20
C HIS A 19 5.89 8.57 4.93
N ALA A 20 6.25 9.52 4.08
CA ALA A 20 5.38 10.62 3.68
C ALA A 20 4.13 10.09 2.95
N CYS A 21 4.27 9.06 2.12
CA CYS A 21 3.15 8.48 1.39
C CYS A 21 2.17 7.72 2.28
N TRP A 22 2.64 7.01 3.31
CA TRP A 22 1.74 6.35 4.27
C TRP A 22 0.87 7.36 5.01
N ASP A 23 1.48 8.41 5.53
CA ASP A 23 0.76 9.44 6.27
C ASP A 23 -0.24 10.17 5.37
N GLU A 24 0.16 10.53 4.17
CA GLU A 24 -0.68 11.21 3.19
C GLU A 24 -1.88 10.34 2.77
N ALA A 25 -1.65 9.08 2.40
CA ALA A 25 -2.70 8.14 2.02
C ALA A 25 -3.64 7.83 3.20
N ALA A 26 -3.08 7.64 4.39
CA ALA A 26 -3.83 7.40 5.60
C ALA A 26 -4.75 8.58 5.93
N GLN A 27 -4.24 9.80 5.85
CA GLN A 27 -5.02 11.02 6.07
C GLN A 27 -6.12 11.16 5.03
N ARG A 28 -5.80 10.94 3.76
CA ARG A 28 -6.75 11.09 2.64
C ARG A 28 -7.93 10.13 2.76
N TYR A 29 -7.71 8.90 3.18
CA TYR A 29 -8.72 7.86 3.22
C TYR A 29 -9.23 7.53 4.63
N GLY A 30 -8.79 8.24 5.66
CA GLY A 30 -9.24 8.02 7.03
C GLY A 30 -8.80 6.67 7.60
N ILE A 31 -7.59 6.22 7.29
CA ILE A 31 -7.02 4.93 7.69
C ILE A 31 -5.85 5.18 8.64
N ASN A 32 -5.67 4.32 9.63
CA ASN A 32 -4.46 4.36 10.45
C ASN A 32 -3.23 4.03 9.60
N PRO A 33 -2.17 4.86 9.57
CA PRO A 33 -0.95 4.58 8.80
C PRO A 33 -0.33 3.23 9.13
N ALA A 34 -0.38 2.80 10.39
CA ALA A 34 0.12 1.49 10.83
C ALA A 34 -0.59 0.33 10.11
N MET A 35 -1.86 0.49 9.76
CA MET A 35 -2.62 -0.50 9.00
C MET A 35 -2.07 -0.66 7.57
N LEU A 36 -1.73 0.44 6.91
CA LEU A 36 -1.14 0.40 5.57
C LEU A 36 0.23 -0.29 5.59
N VAL A 37 1.06 0.02 6.57
CA VAL A 37 2.36 -0.65 6.77
C VAL A 37 2.18 -2.15 7.01
N ALA A 38 1.20 -2.53 7.83
CA ALA A 38 0.93 -3.94 8.12
C ALA A 38 0.47 -4.71 6.87
N ILE A 39 -0.34 -4.10 6.03
CA ILE A 39 -0.78 -4.69 4.75
C ILE A 39 0.42 -4.84 3.81
N GLU A 40 1.26 -3.82 3.65
CA GLU A 40 2.48 -3.93 2.84
C GLU A 40 3.38 -5.07 3.30
N ARG A 41 3.62 -5.19 4.59
CA ARG A 41 4.43 -6.28 5.15
C ARG A 41 3.81 -7.64 4.84
N THR A 42 2.49 -7.74 4.94
CA THR A 42 1.75 -8.98 4.67
C THR A 42 1.78 -9.34 3.20
N GLU A 43 1.61 -8.36 2.32
CA GLU A 43 1.49 -8.58 0.88
C GLU A 43 2.85 -8.80 0.20
N SER A 44 3.76 -7.87 0.33
CA SER A 44 4.99 -7.87 -0.44
C SER A 44 6.28 -7.94 0.39
N GLY A 45 6.18 -7.88 1.72
CA GLY A 45 7.34 -7.71 2.58
C GLY A 45 8.08 -6.40 2.33
N LEU A 46 7.34 -5.32 2.02
CA LEU A 46 7.86 -3.99 1.69
C LEU A 46 8.67 -3.95 0.38
N ASN A 47 8.35 -4.82 -0.58
CA ASN A 47 9.02 -4.88 -1.87
C ASN A 47 8.21 -4.14 -2.96
N PRO A 48 8.67 -2.97 -3.44
CA PRO A 48 7.97 -2.22 -4.49
C PRO A 48 7.99 -2.91 -5.85
N ASN A 49 8.89 -3.84 -6.07
CA ASN A 49 9.02 -4.61 -7.31
C ASN A 49 8.36 -5.99 -7.23
N ALA A 50 7.56 -6.24 -6.20
CA ALA A 50 6.90 -7.53 -6.04
C ALA A 50 5.95 -7.82 -7.20
N ILE A 51 5.99 -9.04 -7.69
CA ILE A 51 5.06 -9.60 -8.67
C ILE A 51 4.66 -10.98 -8.20
N ASN A 52 3.38 -11.17 -7.95
CA ASN A 52 2.82 -12.48 -7.66
C ASN A 52 1.93 -12.92 -8.82
N ARG A 53 2.24 -14.07 -9.40
CA ARG A 53 1.44 -14.67 -10.48
C ARG A 53 0.62 -15.81 -9.90
N ASN A 54 -0.69 -15.65 -9.88
CA ASN A 54 -1.63 -16.63 -9.32
C ASN A 54 -1.85 -17.80 -10.31
N ARG A 55 -0.82 -18.59 -10.51
CA ARG A 55 -0.79 -19.67 -11.54
C ARG A 55 -1.80 -20.77 -11.32
N ASN A 56 -2.18 -21.03 -10.06
CA ASN A 56 -3.14 -22.07 -9.67
C ASN A 56 -4.57 -21.52 -9.53
N GLY A 57 -4.81 -20.29 -9.89
CA GLY A 57 -6.10 -19.62 -9.82
C GLY A 57 -6.58 -19.15 -11.19
N ASN A 58 -7.11 -17.94 -11.23
CA ASN A 58 -7.70 -17.31 -12.43
C ASN A 58 -6.68 -16.63 -13.35
N GLY A 59 -5.38 -16.85 -13.18
CA GLY A 59 -4.33 -16.19 -13.95
C GLY A 59 -4.10 -14.73 -13.60
N SER A 60 -4.66 -14.23 -12.49
CA SER A 60 -4.45 -12.85 -12.04
C SER A 60 -3.01 -12.60 -11.61
N VAL A 61 -2.64 -11.34 -11.57
CA VAL A 61 -1.32 -10.87 -11.13
C VAL A 61 -1.52 -9.84 -10.01
N ASP A 62 -0.66 -9.88 -9.01
CA ASP A 62 -0.58 -8.86 -7.97
C ASP A 62 0.73 -8.09 -8.13
N LEU A 63 0.66 -6.77 -8.22
CA LEU A 63 1.82 -5.91 -8.48
C LEU A 63 2.12 -4.95 -7.34
N GLY A 64 3.42 -4.77 -7.11
CA GLY A 64 3.98 -3.69 -6.33
C GLY A 64 3.85 -3.89 -4.83
N LEU A 65 4.11 -2.82 -4.12
CA LEU A 65 4.23 -2.77 -2.67
C LEU A 65 2.97 -3.29 -1.95
N MET A 66 1.79 -2.88 -2.44
CA MET A 66 0.49 -3.25 -1.89
C MET A 66 -0.17 -4.44 -2.59
N HIS A 67 0.56 -5.13 -3.49
CA HIS A 67 0.05 -6.25 -4.28
C HIS A 67 -1.31 -5.95 -4.95
N ILE A 68 -1.35 -4.90 -5.75
CA ILE A 68 -2.58 -4.53 -6.45
C ILE A 68 -2.91 -5.59 -7.50
N ASN A 69 -4.08 -6.21 -7.35
CA ASN A 69 -4.53 -7.28 -8.23
C ASN A 69 -4.93 -6.76 -9.62
N SER A 70 -4.65 -7.55 -10.64
CA SER A 70 -4.93 -7.20 -12.04
C SER A 70 -6.39 -6.95 -12.35
N ARG A 71 -7.34 -7.40 -11.51
CA ARG A 71 -8.78 -7.07 -11.64
C ARG A 71 -9.05 -5.56 -11.59
N TRP A 72 -8.17 -4.80 -10.94
CA TRP A 72 -8.27 -3.36 -10.81
C TRP A 72 -7.69 -2.60 -12.00
N PHE A 73 -6.87 -3.25 -12.84
CA PHE A 73 -6.13 -2.59 -13.90
C PHE A 73 -7.01 -1.87 -14.92
N PRO A 74 -8.15 -2.43 -15.39
CA PRO A 74 -9.00 -1.71 -16.32
C PRO A 74 -9.53 -0.38 -15.77
N LEU A 75 -9.93 -0.37 -14.50
CA LEU A 75 -10.40 0.84 -13.82
C LEU A 75 -9.26 1.85 -13.63
N LEU A 76 -8.12 1.38 -13.16
CA LEU A 76 -6.96 2.24 -12.87
C LEU A 76 -6.41 2.91 -14.13
N ARG A 77 -6.43 2.22 -15.26
CA ARG A 77 -6.02 2.79 -16.55
C ARG A 77 -6.84 4.00 -16.95
N GLN A 78 -8.12 4.06 -16.58
CA GLN A 78 -8.97 5.23 -16.83
C GLN A 78 -8.47 6.47 -16.08
N TYR A 79 -7.70 6.28 -15.03
CA TYR A 79 -7.08 7.36 -14.25
C TYR A 79 -5.58 7.53 -14.57
N GLY A 80 -5.10 6.95 -15.66
CA GLY A 80 -3.70 7.04 -16.06
C GLY A 80 -2.73 6.19 -15.23
N ILE A 81 -3.25 5.23 -14.45
CA ILE A 81 -2.45 4.35 -13.61
C ILE A 81 -2.34 2.99 -14.31
N GLY A 82 -1.17 2.74 -14.89
CA GLY A 82 -0.82 1.44 -15.50
C GLY A 82 0.09 0.61 -14.60
N GLU A 83 0.54 -0.52 -15.11
CA GLU A 83 1.39 -1.45 -14.36
C GLU A 83 2.72 -0.81 -13.93
N GLN A 84 3.30 0.05 -14.78
CA GLN A 84 4.52 0.77 -14.46
C GLN A 84 4.31 1.73 -13.28
N GLN A 85 3.21 2.47 -13.26
CA GLN A 85 2.88 3.39 -12.19
C GLN A 85 2.63 2.66 -10.86
N LEU A 86 2.09 1.45 -10.90
CA LEU A 86 1.86 0.64 -9.70
C LEU A 86 3.15 0.11 -9.05
N ARG A 87 4.28 0.20 -9.73
CA ARG A 87 5.61 -0.08 -9.16
C ARG A 87 6.18 1.11 -8.39
N ASP A 88 5.65 2.31 -8.61
CA ASP A 88 5.95 3.44 -7.76
C ASP A 88 5.38 3.23 -6.36
N PRO A 89 6.20 3.29 -5.29
CA PRO A 89 5.73 3.02 -3.93
C PRO A 89 4.54 3.89 -3.52
N CYS A 90 4.59 5.18 -3.78
CA CYS A 90 3.53 6.10 -3.41
C CYS A 90 2.22 5.81 -4.14
N THR A 91 2.27 5.55 -5.43
CA THR A 91 1.09 5.17 -6.22
C THR A 91 0.48 3.87 -5.69
N SER A 92 1.30 2.87 -5.41
CA SER A 92 0.84 1.60 -4.85
C SER A 92 0.14 1.79 -3.50
N ILE A 93 0.73 2.57 -2.59
CA ILE A 93 0.17 2.88 -1.27
C ILE A 93 -1.18 3.59 -1.40
N HIS A 94 -1.29 4.61 -2.24
CA HIS A 94 -2.54 5.34 -2.45
C HIS A 94 -3.63 4.45 -3.05
N VAL A 95 -3.32 3.61 -4.02
CA VAL A 95 -4.28 2.66 -4.62
C VAL A 95 -4.73 1.63 -3.59
N GLY A 96 -3.81 1.05 -2.84
CA GLY A 96 -4.14 0.09 -1.78
C GLY A 96 -5.00 0.70 -0.68
N ALA A 97 -4.69 1.92 -0.24
CA ALA A 97 -5.47 2.66 0.73
C ALA A 97 -6.89 2.96 0.20
N TRP A 98 -7.02 3.31 -1.06
CA TRP A 98 -8.31 3.49 -1.70
C TRP A 98 -9.13 2.20 -1.71
N ILE A 99 -8.53 1.06 -2.09
CA ILE A 99 -9.20 -0.26 -2.07
C ILE A 99 -9.68 -0.58 -0.65
N LEU A 100 -8.83 -0.41 0.36
CA LEU A 100 -9.21 -0.65 1.74
C LEU A 100 -10.35 0.27 2.18
N SER A 101 -10.34 1.53 1.78
CA SER A 101 -11.41 2.48 2.09
C SER A 101 -12.75 2.07 1.49
N GLN A 102 -12.76 1.51 0.27
CA GLN A 102 -13.96 0.96 -0.35
C GLN A 102 -14.51 -0.24 0.45
N ASN A 103 -13.64 -1.10 0.93
CA ASN A 103 -14.03 -2.20 1.80
C ASN A 103 -14.63 -1.70 3.13
N MET A 104 -14.04 -0.68 3.72
CA MET A 104 -14.53 -0.08 4.95
C MET A 104 -15.88 0.63 4.79
N GLN A 105 -16.16 1.21 3.63
CA GLN A 105 -17.48 1.77 3.32
C GLN A 105 -18.55 0.69 3.26
N ARG A 106 -18.24 -0.48 2.71
CA ARG A 106 -19.19 -1.61 2.60
C ARG A 106 -19.33 -2.40 3.90
N LEU A 107 -18.26 -2.63 4.62
CA LEU A 107 -18.15 -3.59 5.72
C LEU A 107 -17.87 -2.94 7.08
N GLY A 108 -17.83 -1.60 7.12
CA GLY A 108 -17.43 -0.85 8.30
C GLY A 108 -15.91 -0.86 8.52
N LYS A 109 -15.46 -0.11 9.51
CA LYS A 109 -14.06 -0.12 9.96
C LYS A 109 -13.83 -1.35 10.82
N SER A 110 -13.62 -2.49 10.18
CA SER A 110 -13.59 -3.81 10.80
C SER A 110 -12.43 -4.66 10.26
N TRP A 111 -12.08 -5.69 10.98
CA TRP A 111 -11.13 -6.70 10.50
C TRP A 111 -11.67 -7.49 9.31
N ASP A 112 -12.98 -7.60 9.14
CA ASP A 112 -13.58 -8.18 7.94
C ASP A 112 -13.30 -7.31 6.68
N ALA A 113 -13.36 -5.98 6.81
CA ALA A 113 -12.95 -5.06 5.74
C ALA A 113 -11.47 -5.21 5.37
N VAL A 114 -10.61 -5.39 6.37
CA VAL A 114 -9.19 -5.68 6.14
C VAL A 114 -9.02 -7.02 5.42
N GLY A 115 -9.72 -8.06 5.88
CA GLY A 115 -9.71 -9.38 5.26
C GLY A 115 -10.20 -9.37 3.81
N ALA A 116 -11.18 -8.53 3.50
CA ALA A 116 -11.74 -8.35 2.16
C ALA A 116 -10.72 -7.78 1.16
N TYR A 117 -9.62 -7.19 1.62
CA TYR A 117 -8.51 -6.79 0.77
C TYR A 117 -7.92 -7.99 0.01
N ASN A 118 -7.90 -9.16 0.64
CA ASN A 118 -7.33 -10.40 0.07
C ASN A 118 -8.39 -11.31 -0.58
N SER A 119 -9.58 -11.43 -0.02
CA SER A 119 -10.55 -12.43 -0.45
C SER A 119 -12.00 -12.03 -0.19
N SER A 120 -12.92 -12.60 -0.99
CA SER A 120 -14.35 -12.55 -0.74
C SER A 120 -14.84 -13.69 0.19
N GLN A 121 -14.01 -14.70 0.44
CA GLN A 121 -14.35 -15.86 1.25
C GLN A 121 -14.18 -15.58 2.74
N PRO A 122 -15.21 -15.78 3.61
CA PRO A 122 -15.13 -15.41 5.04
C PRO A 122 -13.95 -16.03 5.79
N ALA A 123 -13.68 -17.31 5.59
CA ALA A 123 -12.57 -18.00 6.25
C ALA A 123 -11.21 -17.44 5.82
N GLN A 124 -11.05 -17.13 4.55
CA GLN A 124 -9.82 -16.52 4.01
C GLN A 124 -9.65 -15.08 4.48
N ARG A 125 -10.72 -14.31 4.59
CA ARG A 125 -10.70 -12.95 5.17
C ARG A 125 -10.18 -12.98 6.61
N ALA A 126 -10.73 -13.89 7.43
CA ALA A 126 -10.30 -14.03 8.82
C ALA A 126 -8.82 -14.42 8.95
N ALA A 127 -8.36 -15.36 8.13
CA ALA A 127 -6.96 -15.78 8.11
C ALA A 127 -6.03 -14.65 7.69
N TYR A 128 -6.39 -13.90 6.67
CA TYR A 128 -5.63 -12.74 6.20
C TYR A 128 -5.59 -11.63 7.25
N ALA A 129 -6.73 -11.28 7.84
CA ALA A 129 -6.80 -10.27 8.89
C ALA A 129 -5.89 -10.60 10.07
N ARG A 130 -5.80 -11.86 10.49
CA ARG A 130 -4.85 -12.30 11.52
C ARG A 130 -3.39 -12.10 11.11
N ARG A 131 -3.05 -12.34 9.84
CA ARG A 131 -1.68 -12.08 9.34
C ARG A 131 -1.35 -10.59 9.37
N VAL A 132 -2.28 -9.74 8.94
CA VAL A 132 -2.12 -8.28 9.00
C VAL A 132 -1.94 -7.81 10.43
N TYR A 133 -2.77 -8.31 11.35
CA TYR A 133 -2.65 -7.98 12.77
C TYR A 133 -1.25 -8.28 13.34
N ARG A 134 -0.69 -9.44 13.00
CA ARG A 134 0.68 -9.81 13.45
C ARG A 134 1.76 -8.92 12.86
N ASN A 135 1.51 -8.31 11.71
CA ASN A 135 2.43 -7.42 11.02
C ASN A 135 2.28 -5.94 11.38
N LEU A 136 1.37 -5.62 12.30
CA LEU A 136 1.27 -4.24 12.81
C LEU A 136 2.60 -3.80 13.40
N PRO A 137 3.05 -2.57 13.11
CA PRO A 137 4.23 -1.99 13.76
C PRO A 137 4.04 -1.96 15.28
N ARG A 138 5.11 -2.30 16.01
CA ARG A 138 5.17 -2.24 17.47
C ARG A 138 5.79 -0.93 17.92
#